data_589f281488773ec1ff1c0b4a9c3f98d5
#
_entry.id   589f281488773ec1ff1c0b4a9c3f98d5
#
_cell.length_a   1.000
_cell.length_b   1.000
_cell.length_c   1.000
_cell.angle_alpha   90.00
_cell.angle_beta   90.00
_cell.angle_gamma   90.00
#
_symmetry.space_group_name_H-M   'P 1'
#
loop_
_entity.id
_entity.type
_entity.pdbx_description
1 polymer ?
#
loop_
_entity_poly.entity_id
_entity_poly.type
_entity_poly.pdbx_seq_one_letter_code
_entity_poly.pdbx_strand_id
1 'polypeptide(L)'
;MRSWLFHPLVFYPLILVLAVLVIAVSLKPQAWPREPAPVAAQVVGAALVFEGQAFNSPAVGAEQNMSVVRDFWGNAQALRIAQKPGQPPPTPAEQGARLLLTPAQAALIDDRPVTIEVTYNPIPINAASELAVSLQGIGPAEWVSQPSPPQTGTLTFQLPPQFAVDAIGLRALSGNADQAYGLEITRVRVIPGA
;
A
#
# COMPACT_ATOMS: atom_id res chain seq x y z
N MET A 1 -52.47 2.42 -27.40
CA MET A 1 -52.06 2.73 -26.00
C MET A 1 -51.07 3.87 -26.08
N ARG A 2 -51.48 5.11 -25.70
CA ARG A 2 -50.54 6.22 -25.57
C ARG A 2 -49.68 5.94 -24.34
N SER A 3 -48.39 5.77 -24.55
CA SER A 3 -47.47 5.53 -23.45
C SER A 3 -47.38 6.80 -22.61
N TRP A 4 -48.02 6.80 -21.48
CA TRP A 4 -48.06 7.88 -20.47
C TRP A 4 -46.62 8.32 -20.07
N LEU A 5 -45.65 7.44 -20.19
CA LEU A 5 -44.22 7.71 -19.97
C LEU A 5 -43.64 8.82 -20.87
N PHE A 6 -44.18 9.06 -22.07
CA PHE A 6 -43.70 10.13 -22.98
C PHE A 6 -44.44 11.45 -22.82
N HIS A 7 -45.29 11.59 -21.79
CA HIS A 7 -45.87 12.88 -21.48
C HIS A 7 -44.81 13.83 -20.94
N PRO A 8 -44.64 15.06 -21.48
CA PRO A 8 -43.57 15.97 -21.09
C PRO A 8 -43.41 16.20 -19.60
N LEU A 9 -44.53 16.29 -18.86
CA LEU A 9 -44.55 16.45 -17.41
C LEU A 9 -44.03 15.23 -16.61
N VAL A 10 -43.92 14.07 -17.25
CA VAL A 10 -43.36 12.84 -16.61
C VAL A 10 -41.95 12.55 -17.15
N PHE A 11 -41.76 12.76 -18.43
CA PHE A 11 -40.51 12.44 -19.12
C PHE A 11 -39.35 13.33 -18.65
N TYR A 12 -39.51 14.64 -18.59
CA TYR A 12 -38.43 15.54 -18.17
C TYR A 12 -37.99 15.35 -16.72
N PRO A 13 -38.90 15.25 -15.72
CA PRO A 13 -38.49 14.92 -14.37
C PRO A 13 -37.80 13.55 -14.23
N LEU A 14 -38.28 12.55 -14.99
CA LEU A 14 -37.66 11.21 -14.97
C LEU A 14 -36.23 11.24 -15.50
N ILE A 15 -35.98 11.91 -16.63
CA ILE A 15 -34.64 12.08 -17.19
C ILE A 15 -33.75 12.88 -16.24
N LEU A 16 -34.28 13.92 -15.60
CA LEU A 16 -33.51 14.71 -14.63
C LEU A 16 -33.07 13.84 -13.44
N VAL A 17 -33.98 13.04 -12.89
CA VAL A 17 -33.66 12.10 -11.80
C VAL A 17 -32.62 11.08 -12.23
N LEU A 18 -32.79 10.51 -13.46
CA LEU A 18 -31.84 9.54 -13.99
C LEU A 18 -30.43 10.17 -14.21
N ALA A 19 -30.39 11.39 -14.74
CA ALA A 19 -29.14 12.12 -14.94
C ALA A 19 -28.44 12.43 -13.60
N VAL A 20 -29.20 12.89 -12.58
CA VAL A 20 -28.67 13.13 -11.23
C VAL A 20 -28.14 11.83 -10.62
N LEU A 21 -28.84 10.71 -10.80
CA LEU A 21 -28.44 9.40 -10.30
C LEU A 21 -27.16 8.90 -10.98
N VAL A 22 -27.07 9.06 -12.31
CA VAL A 22 -25.86 8.74 -13.09
C VAL A 22 -24.68 9.61 -12.65
N ILE A 23 -24.90 10.91 -12.46
CA ILE A 23 -23.87 11.84 -11.97
C ILE A 23 -23.45 11.45 -10.54
N ALA A 24 -24.39 11.17 -9.65
CA ALA A 24 -24.10 10.75 -8.28
C ALA A 24 -23.30 9.43 -8.22
N VAL A 25 -23.63 8.46 -9.09
CA VAL A 25 -22.88 7.21 -9.22
C VAL A 25 -21.52 7.42 -9.88
N SER A 26 -21.42 8.33 -10.86
CA SER A 26 -20.15 8.64 -11.55
C SER A 26 -19.20 9.46 -10.69
N LEU A 27 -19.72 10.37 -9.89
CA LEU A 27 -18.96 11.15 -8.92
C LEU A 27 -18.51 10.32 -7.72
N LYS A 28 -18.80 9.04 -7.68
CA LYS A 28 -18.39 8.06 -6.64
C LYS A 28 -17.82 8.73 -5.40
N PRO A 29 -18.21 8.36 -4.18
CA PRO A 29 -17.68 8.93 -2.92
C PRO A 29 -16.15 8.77 -2.73
N GLN A 30 -15.41 8.31 -3.75
CA GLN A 30 -13.95 8.32 -3.82
C GLN A 30 -13.34 9.73 -3.81
N ALA A 31 -14.13 10.77 -4.18
CA ALA A 31 -13.68 12.16 -4.12
C ALA A 31 -13.83 12.79 -2.72
N TRP A 32 -14.42 12.09 -1.79
CA TRP A 32 -14.47 12.55 -0.42
C TRP A 32 -13.31 11.92 0.32
N PRO A 33 -12.36 12.72 0.86
CA PRO A 33 -11.27 12.21 1.66
C PRO A 33 -11.84 11.66 2.99
N ARG A 34 -12.44 10.49 2.93
CA ARG A 34 -12.53 9.65 4.11
C ARG A 34 -11.15 9.05 4.24
N GLU A 35 -10.38 9.55 5.18
CA GLU A 35 -9.25 8.77 5.66
C GLU A 35 -9.82 7.40 6.04
N PRO A 36 -9.44 6.33 5.31
CA PRO A 36 -9.95 5.02 5.65
C PRO A 36 -9.52 4.73 7.09
N ALA A 37 -10.44 4.22 7.89
CA ALA A 37 -10.11 3.86 9.25
C ALA A 37 -8.89 2.92 9.24
N PRO A 38 -7.86 3.17 10.06
CA PRO A 38 -6.69 2.33 10.13
C PRO A 38 -7.13 0.90 10.47
N VAL A 39 -6.83 -0.03 9.58
CA VAL A 39 -7.08 -1.46 9.82
C VAL A 39 -5.78 -2.07 10.24
N ALA A 40 -5.75 -2.59 11.45
CA ALA A 40 -4.59 -3.28 12.00
C ALA A 40 -4.28 -4.54 11.17
N ALA A 41 -2.99 -4.89 11.07
CA ALA A 41 -2.56 -6.17 10.53
C ALA A 41 -3.24 -7.34 11.27
N GLN A 42 -3.51 -8.40 10.55
CA GLN A 42 -4.05 -9.61 11.16
C GLN A 42 -2.93 -10.39 11.86
N VAL A 43 -3.23 -10.91 13.05
CA VAL A 43 -2.32 -11.82 13.75
C VAL A 43 -2.72 -13.25 13.40
N VAL A 44 -1.85 -13.96 12.68
CA VAL A 44 -2.07 -15.36 12.27
C VAL A 44 -0.99 -16.22 12.93
N GLY A 45 -1.36 -16.91 14.01
CA GLY A 45 -0.39 -17.57 14.87
C GLY A 45 0.53 -16.54 15.55
N ALA A 46 1.84 -16.64 15.34
CA ALA A 46 2.82 -15.66 15.82
C ALA A 46 3.15 -14.58 14.77
N ALA A 47 2.64 -14.68 13.54
CA ALA A 47 2.97 -13.77 12.45
C ALA A 47 1.97 -12.63 12.32
N LEU A 48 2.47 -11.44 11.96
CA LEU A 48 1.65 -10.31 11.54
C LEU A 48 1.46 -10.36 10.02
N VAL A 49 0.25 -10.20 9.53
CA VAL A 49 -0.08 -10.23 8.11
C VAL A 49 -0.77 -8.94 7.71
N PHE A 50 -0.15 -8.21 6.78
CA PHE A 50 -0.72 -7.04 6.11
C PHE A 50 -1.19 -7.47 4.73
N GLU A 51 -2.48 -7.40 4.50
CA GLU A 51 -3.09 -7.67 3.19
C GLU A 51 -4.43 -6.92 3.08
N GLY A 52 -4.87 -6.65 1.88
CA GLY A 52 -6.17 -6.03 1.63
C GLY A 52 -6.36 -4.73 2.41
N GLN A 53 -7.37 -4.68 3.26
CA GLN A 53 -7.73 -3.47 4.03
C GLN A 53 -6.64 -2.99 4.99
N ALA A 54 -5.67 -3.82 5.37
CA ALA A 54 -4.54 -3.40 6.20
C ALA A 54 -3.62 -2.39 5.48
N PHE A 55 -3.73 -2.26 4.14
CA PHE A 55 -3.03 -1.22 3.37
C PHE A 55 -3.73 0.15 3.38
N ASN A 56 -4.85 0.31 4.05
CA ASN A 56 -5.61 1.58 4.03
C ASN A 56 -4.93 2.75 4.76
N SER A 57 -3.96 2.49 5.61
CA SER A 57 -3.34 3.52 6.47
C SER A 57 -1.81 3.54 6.46
N PRO A 58 -1.15 3.38 5.32
CA PRO A 58 0.29 3.50 5.27
C PRO A 58 0.72 4.98 5.32
N ALA A 59 1.84 5.25 5.96
CA ALA A 59 2.52 6.53 5.90
C ALA A 59 3.60 6.54 4.80
N VAL A 60 3.83 7.67 4.20
CA VAL A 60 4.79 7.87 3.09
C VAL A 60 5.93 8.75 3.52
N GLY A 61 7.16 8.32 3.25
CA GLY A 61 8.33 9.18 3.26
C GLY A 61 8.36 10.11 2.02
N ALA A 62 9.14 11.16 2.10
CA ALA A 62 9.21 12.17 1.02
C ALA A 62 9.76 11.59 -0.30
N GLU A 63 10.58 10.54 -0.23
CA GLU A 63 11.30 9.91 -1.35
C GLU A 63 10.47 8.89 -2.13
N GLN A 64 9.32 8.47 -1.62
CA GLN A 64 8.46 7.48 -2.29
C GLN A 64 7.12 8.09 -2.71
N ASN A 65 6.62 7.62 -3.84
CA ASN A 65 5.21 7.74 -4.20
C ASN A 65 4.49 6.49 -3.72
N MET A 66 3.27 6.66 -3.22
CA MET A 66 2.48 5.55 -2.75
C MET A 66 1.01 5.72 -3.12
N SER A 67 0.38 4.62 -3.47
CA SER A 67 -1.07 4.56 -3.68
C SER A 67 -1.61 3.20 -3.27
N VAL A 68 -2.84 3.18 -2.76
CA VAL A 68 -3.55 1.94 -2.49
C VAL A 68 -4.32 1.54 -3.74
N VAL A 69 -4.01 0.36 -4.26
CA VAL A 69 -4.76 -0.24 -5.37
C VAL A 69 -6.07 -0.80 -4.81
N ARG A 70 -7.19 -0.39 -5.42
CA ARG A 70 -8.53 -0.76 -4.94
C ARG A 70 -9.31 -1.49 -6.01
N ASP A 71 -10.18 -2.41 -5.58
CA ASP A 71 -11.16 -3.04 -6.46
C ASP A 71 -12.28 -2.06 -6.84
N PHE A 72 -13.22 -2.55 -7.64
CA PHE A 72 -14.40 -1.77 -8.08
C PHE A 72 -15.25 -1.27 -6.90
N TRP A 73 -15.28 -1.98 -5.79
CA TRP A 73 -16.05 -1.67 -4.59
C TRP A 73 -15.31 -0.72 -3.64
N GLY A 74 -14.04 -0.38 -3.95
CA GLY A 74 -13.20 0.49 -3.14
C GLY A 74 -12.40 -0.25 -2.06
N ASN A 75 -12.42 -1.59 -2.03
CA ASN A 75 -11.61 -2.35 -1.09
C ASN A 75 -10.16 -2.35 -1.52
N ALA A 76 -9.25 -2.14 -0.56
CA ALA A 76 -7.82 -2.21 -0.81
C ALA A 76 -7.42 -3.64 -1.19
N GLN A 77 -6.61 -3.79 -2.24
CA GLN A 77 -6.10 -5.06 -2.75
C GLN A 77 -4.58 -5.14 -2.66
N ALA A 78 -3.91 -4.04 -2.90
CA ALA A 78 -2.46 -3.96 -2.89
C ALA A 78 -1.99 -2.55 -2.52
N LEU A 79 -0.74 -2.46 -2.12
CA LEU A 79 -0.02 -1.22 -1.90
C LEU A 79 0.96 -1.03 -3.07
N ARG A 80 0.76 0.00 -3.88
CA ARG A 80 1.73 0.37 -4.92
C ARG A 80 2.68 1.40 -4.35
N ILE A 81 3.97 1.08 -4.39
CA ILE A 81 5.06 1.98 -4.01
C ILE A 81 5.95 2.24 -5.21
N ALA A 82 6.48 3.43 -5.34
CA ALA A 82 7.38 3.79 -6.43
C ALA A 82 8.39 4.85 -5.99
N GLN A 83 9.60 4.73 -6.51
CA GLN A 83 10.62 5.78 -6.39
C GLN A 83 10.17 7.03 -7.14
N LYS A 84 10.42 8.22 -6.58
CA LYS A 84 10.15 9.49 -7.27
C LYS A 84 11.20 9.75 -8.34
N PRO A 85 10.79 10.24 -9.52
CA PRO A 85 11.75 10.63 -10.56
C PRO A 85 12.69 11.74 -10.12
N GLY A 86 13.94 11.69 -10.60
CA GLY A 86 14.93 12.74 -10.37
C GLY A 86 15.46 12.84 -8.94
N GLN A 87 15.12 11.90 -8.09
CA GLN A 87 15.65 11.85 -6.71
C GLN A 87 16.97 11.08 -6.67
N PRO A 88 17.93 11.52 -5.85
CA PRO A 88 19.14 10.74 -5.60
C PRO A 88 18.78 9.38 -4.96
N PRO A 89 19.70 8.40 -4.98
CA PRO A 89 19.50 7.16 -4.25
C PRO A 89 19.12 7.44 -2.79
N PRO A 90 18.12 6.73 -2.23
CA PRO A 90 17.64 7.01 -0.89
C PRO A 90 18.72 6.74 0.16
N THR A 91 18.79 7.62 1.14
CA THR A 91 19.71 7.50 2.28
C THR A 91 19.13 6.53 3.33
N PRO A 92 19.96 5.94 4.20
CA PRO A 92 19.47 5.09 5.30
C PRO A 92 18.51 5.82 6.25
N ALA A 93 18.63 7.13 6.40
CA ALA A 93 17.80 7.95 7.28
C ALA A 93 16.38 8.19 6.75
N GLU A 94 16.13 7.96 5.47
CA GLU A 94 14.82 8.15 4.87
C GLU A 94 13.89 6.98 5.24
N GLN A 95 12.59 7.24 5.35
CA GLN A 95 11.64 6.28 5.94
C GLN A 95 10.92 5.37 4.93
N GLY A 96 10.89 5.72 3.65
CA GLY A 96 10.15 4.96 2.64
C GLY A 96 8.62 4.99 2.85
N ALA A 97 7.94 4.01 2.30
CA ALA A 97 6.55 3.74 2.62
C ALA A 97 6.49 2.92 3.92
N ARG A 98 5.67 3.35 4.87
CA ARG A 98 5.61 2.77 6.22
C ARG A 98 4.28 2.06 6.46
N LEU A 99 4.35 0.81 6.88
CA LEU A 99 3.21 0.10 7.45
C LEU A 99 3.27 0.29 8.97
N LEU A 100 2.37 1.11 9.50
CA LEU A 100 2.35 1.44 10.92
C LEU A 100 1.85 0.26 11.75
N LEU A 101 2.49 0.06 12.89
CA LEU A 101 2.16 -0.97 13.87
C LEU A 101 1.37 -0.37 15.03
N THR A 102 0.38 -1.11 15.51
CA THR A 102 -0.21 -0.80 16.82
C THR A 102 0.78 -1.19 17.92
N PRO A 103 0.69 -0.61 19.14
CA PRO A 103 1.57 -0.98 20.23
C PRO A 103 1.57 -2.49 20.56
N ALA A 104 0.41 -3.14 20.42
CA ALA A 104 0.29 -4.59 20.63
C ALA A 104 1.03 -5.40 19.55
N GLN A 105 1.03 -4.93 18.29
CA GLN A 105 1.76 -5.57 17.20
C GLN A 105 3.27 -5.32 17.32
N ALA A 106 3.66 -4.11 17.66
CA ALA A 106 5.04 -3.74 17.90
C ALA A 106 5.67 -4.65 18.98
N ALA A 107 4.99 -4.87 20.09
CA ALA A 107 5.46 -5.73 21.17
C ALA A 107 5.71 -7.20 20.78
N LEU A 108 5.15 -7.68 19.66
CA LEU A 108 5.39 -9.03 19.15
C LEU A 108 6.76 -9.17 18.48
N ILE A 109 7.30 -8.09 17.95
CA ILE A 109 8.52 -8.08 17.13
C ILE A 109 9.64 -7.23 17.71
N ASP A 110 9.36 -6.48 18.78
CA ASP A 110 10.33 -5.63 19.45
C ASP A 110 11.50 -6.44 20.03
N ASP A 111 12.72 -5.96 19.81
CA ASP A 111 13.97 -6.59 20.26
C ASP A 111 14.14 -8.07 19.83
N ARG A 112 13.61 -8.44 18.66
CA ARG A 112 13.73 -9.80 18.13
C ARG A 112 14.20 -9.78 16.67
N PRO A 113 14.95 -10.78 16.22
CA PRO A 113 15.18 -10.97 14.80
C PRO A 113 13.85 -11.29 14.11
N VAL A 114 13.66 -10.77 12.92
CA VAL A 114 12.38 -10.88 12.21
C VAL A 114 12.61 -11.37 10.78
N THR A 115 11.78 -12.30 10.34
CA THR A 115 11.69 -12.68 8.94
C THR A 115 10.49 -11.98 8.32
N ILE A 116 10.72 -11.21 7.26
CA ILE A 116 9.64 -10.54 6.52
C ILE A 116 9.53 -11.15 5.13
N GLU A 117 8.35 -11.69 4.83
CA GLU A 117 7.98 -12.19 3.51
C GLU A 117 7.12 -11.14 2.81
N VAL A 118 7.56 -10.67 1.64
CA VAL A 118 6.81 -9.70 0.84
C VAL A 118 6.40 -10.33 -0.47
N THR A 119 5.10 -10.49 -0.67
CA THR A 119 4.53 -10.91 -1.96
C THR A 119 4.23 -9.69 -2.80
N TYR A 120 4.70 -9.68 -4.03
CA TYR A 120 4.58 -8.53 -4.92
C TYR A 120 4.22 -8.93 -6.34
N ASN A 121 3.68 -7.96 -7.08
CA ASN A 121 3.50 -7.98 -8.52
C ASN A 121 4.35 -6.87 -9.14
N PRO A 122 5.17 -7.16 -10.16
CA PRO A 122 5.81 -6.11 -10.93
C PRO A 122 4.75 -5.29 -11.68
N ILE A 123 4.91 -3.98 -11.75
CA ILE A 123 4.06 -3.17 -12.62
C ILE A 123 4.48 -3.37 -14.09
N PRO A 124 3.53 -3.33 -15.05
CA PRO A 124 3.83 -3.66 -16.46
C PRO A 124 4.85 -2.72 -17.12
N ILE A 125 4.92 -1.47 -16.65
CA ILE A 125 5.83 -0.44 -17.17
C ILE A 125 6.59 0.14 -15.98
N ASN A 126 7.91 0.27 -16.11
CA ASN A 126 8.78 0.81 -15.05
C ASN A 126 8.71 0.00 -13.75
N ALA A 127 8.82 -1.32 -13.84
CA ALA A 127 8.99 -2.15 -12.65
C ALA A 127 10.30 -1.79 -11.93
N ALA A 128 10.25 -1.68 -10.61
CA ALA A 128 11.46 -1.51 -9.82
C ALA A 128 12.33 -2.78 -9.90
N SER A 129 13.64 -2.59 -9.90
CA SER A 129 14.62 -3.69 -9.97
C SER A 129 14.91 -4.31 -8.60
N GLU A 130 14.64 -3.58 -7.52
CA GLU A 130 14.89 -4.03 -6.16
C GLU A 130 13.77 -3.59 -5.22
N LEU A 131 13.57 -4.41 -4.19
CA LEU A 131 12.74 -4.10 -3.03
C LEU A 131 13.62 -4.07 -1.80
N ALA A 132 13.54 -3.00 -1.01
CA ALA A 132 14.19 -2.91 0.29
C ALA A 132 13.16 -2.85 1.42
N VAL A 133 13.49 -3.50 2.52
CA VAL A 133 12.65 -3.61 3.72
C VAL A 133 13.47 -3.26 4.95
N SER A 134 12.85 -2.61 5.94
CA SER A 134 13.46 -2.29 7.23
C SER A 134 12.45 -2.42 8.36
N LEU A 135 12.94 -2.66 9.57
CA LEU A 135 12.21 -2.33 10.79
C LEU A 135 12.53 -0.88 11.17
N GLN A 136 11.52 -0.13 11.54
CA GLN A 136 11.68 1.27 11.94
C GLN A 136 11.25 1.46 13.39
N GLY A 137 12.07 2.18 14.13
CA GLY A 137 11.90 2.45 15.54
C GLY A 137 12.85 3.55 16.01
N ILE A 138 13.39 3.44 17.21
CA ILE A 138 14.38 4.39 17.72
C ILE A 138 15.74 4.08 17.07
N GLY A 139 16.31 5.07 16.37
CA GLY A 139 17.60 4.98 15.70
C GLY A 139 17.52 4.89 14.17
N PRO A 140 18.66 4.78 13.50
CA PRO A 140 18.69 4.63 12.06
C PRO A 140 18.11 3.27 11.64
N ALA A 141 17.25 3.29 10.61
CA ALA A 141 16.70 2.07 10.05
C ALA A 141 17.78 1.29 9.28
N GLU A 142 17.90 0.02 9.55
CA GLU A 142 18.73 -0.88 8.74
C GLU A 142 17.90 -1.42 7.57
N TRP A 143 18.31 -1.07 6.34
CA TRP A 143 17.63 -1.47 5.12
C TRP A 143 18.28 -2.70 4.51
N VAL A 144 17.50 -3.74 4.30
CA VAL A 144 17.90 -4.94 3.57
C VAL A 144 17.23 -4.92 2.23
N SER A 145 17.99 -4.93 1.13
CA SER A 145 17.48 -4.94 -0.25
C SER A 145 17.70 -6.28 -0.92
N GLN A 146 16.76 -6.64 -1.80
CA GLN A 146 16.86 -7.81 -2.66
C GLN A 146 16.37 -7.48 -4.07
N PRO A 147 16.97 -8.09 -5.12
CA PRO A 147 16.46 -7.97 -6.47
C PRO A 147 15.01 -8.45 -6.56
N SER A 148 14.18 -7.69 -7.27
CA SER A 148 12.79 -8.05 -7.57
C SER A 148 12.70 -8.57 -9.00
N PRO A 149 12.56 -9.89 -9.21
CA PRO A 149 12.35 -10.46 -10.54
C PRO A 149 11.12 -9.85 -11.23
N PRO A 150 11.11 -9.75 -12.58
CA PRO A 150 9.98 -9.20 -13.34
C PRO A 150 8.77 -10.14 -13.40
N GLN A 151 8.58 -10.94 -12.39
CA GLN A 151 7.49 -11.90 -12.22
C GLN A 151 6.90 -11.77 -10.82
N THR A 152 5.61 -12.05 -10.68
CA THR A 152 4.97 -12.16 -9.37
C THR A 152 5.71 -13.18 -8.50
N GLY A 153 6.03 -12.78 -7.29
CA GLY A 153 6.79 -13.63 -6.39
C GLY A 153 6.73 -13.17 -4.93
N THR A 154 7.45 -13.92 -4.09
CA THR A 154 7.64 -13.59 -2.68
C THR A 154 9.12 -13.48 -2.41
N LEU A 155 9.54 -12.37 -1.82
CA LEU A 155 10.90 -12.15 -1.32
C LEU A 155 10.90 -12.32 0.19
N THR A 156 11.98 -12.90 0.72
CA THR A 156 12.14 -13.16 2.16
C THR A 156 13.35 -12.40 2.69
N PHE A 157 13.11 -11.51 3.65
CA PHE A 157 14.12 -10.66 4.27
C PHE A 157 14.36 -11.11 5.70
N GLN A 158 15.64 -11.23 6.08
CA GLN A 158 16.06 -11.45 7.46
C GLN A 158 16.52 -10.12 8.03
N LEU A 159 15.87 -9.64 9.07
CA LEU A 159 16.18 -8.37 9.71
C LEU A 159 16.68 -8.60 11.13
N PRO A 160 17.71 -7.86 11.56
CA PRO A 160 18.21 -7.91 12.92
C PRO A 160 17.18 -7.35 13.90
N PRO A 161 17.35 -7.63 15.21
CA PRO A 161 16.55 -7.02 16.26
C PRO A 161 16.61 -5.49 16.20
N GLN A 162 15.46 -4.85 16.39
CA GLN A 162 15.33 -3.40 16.47
C GLN A 162 14.48 -3.04 17.69
N PHE A 163 14.87 -1.98 18.41
CA PHE A 163 14.15 -1.51 19.60
C PHE A 163 13.06 -0.50 19.25
N ALA A 164 11.98 -0.52 20.03
CA ALA A 164 10.85 0.40 19.91
C ALA A 164 10.32 0.50 18.47
N VAL A 165 10.09 -0.65 17.86
CA VAL A 165 9.59 -0.73 16.49
C VAL A 165 8.20 -0.13 16.41
N ASP A 166 7.99 0.83 15.51
CA ASP A 166 6.69 1.48 15.26
C ASP A 166 6.14 1.24 13.86
N ALA A 167 7.01 0.85 12.92
CA ALA A 167 6.62 0.61 11.54
C ALA A 167 7.55 -0.38 10.81
N ILE A 168 7.04 -0.89 9.69
CA ILE A 168 7.82 -1.61 8.68
C ILE A 168 8.00 -0.67 7.50
N GLY A 169 9.24 -0.38 7.14
CA GLY A 169 9.60 0.43 5.98
C GLY A 169 9.70 -0.42 4.72
N LEU A 170 9.20 0.11 3.61
CA LEU A 170 9.25 -0.52 2.28
C LEU A 170 9.75 0.51 1.27
N ARG A 171 10.66 0.10 0.38
CA ARG A 171 11.18 0.92 -0.71
C ARG A 171 11.23 0.14 -2.00
N ALA A 172 10.68 0.74 -3.05
CA ALA A 172 10.96 0.32 -4.42
C ALA A 172 12.21 1.08 -4.89
N LEU A 173 13.19 0.36 -5.41
CA LEU A 173 14.46 0.91 -5.87
C LEU A 173 14.70 0.57 -7.34
N SER A 174 15.37 1.48 -8.03
CA SER A 174 15.86 1.26 -9.40
C SER A 174 17.22 1.91 -9.56
N GLY A 175 18.08 1.29 -10.34
CA GLY A 175 19.37 1.90 -10.74
C GLY A 175 19.21 3.10 -11.66
N ASN A 176 18.01 3.37 -12.17
CA ASN A 176 17.68 4.50 -13.02
C ASN A 176 16.69 5.42 -12.29
N ALA A 177 16.97 6.73 -12.29
CA ALA A 177 16.16 7.73 -11.61
C ALA A 177 15.35 8.63 -12.55
N ASP A 178 15.34 8.33 -13.87
CA ASP A 178 14.67 9.15 -14.87
C ASP A 178 13.15 9.12 -14.79
N GLN A 179 12.59 8.01 -14.30
CA GLN A 179 11.15 7.78 -14.20
C GLN A 179 10.77 7.21 -12.82
N ALA A 180 9.47 7.14 -12.56
CA ALA A 180 8.95 6.45 -11.39
C ALA A 180 8.97 4.93 -11.61
N TYR A 181 9.86 4.25 -10.91
CA TYR A 181 9.91 2.77 -10.91
C TYR A 181 9.26 2.23 -9.65
N GLY A 182 8.39 1.22 -9.80
CA GLY A 182 7.60 0.76 -8.66
C GLY A 182 7.22 -0.71 -8.69
N LEU A 183 6.56 -1.12 -7.61
CA LEU A 183 6.04 -2.47 -7.36
C LEU A 183 4.65 -2.37 -6.71
N GLU A 184 3.82 -3.37 -6.95
CA GLU A 184 2.58 -3.60 -6.21
C GLU A 184 2.80 -4.69 -5.16
N ILE A 185 2.66 -4.33 -3.90
CA ILE A 185 2.78 -5.25 -2.77
C ILE A 185 1.39 -5.74 -2.40
N THR A 186 1.17 -7.04 -2.51
CA THR A 186 -0.12 -7.66 -2.24
C THR A 186 -0.22 -8.25 -0.84
N ARG A 187 0.93 -8.60 -0.23
CA ARG A 187 1.00 -9.15 1.11
C ARG A 187 2.35 -8.87 1.75
N VAL A 188 2.33 -8.53 3.03
CA VAL A 188 3.52 -8.49 3.88
C VAL A 188 3.26 -9.35 5.10
N ARG A 189 4.10 -10.34 5.33
CA ARG A 189 4.03 -11.24 6.48
C ARG A 189 5.28 -11.11 7.31
N VAL A 190 5.11 -10.81 8.59
CA VAL A 190 6.19 -10.58 9.55
C VAL A 190 6.20 -11.71 10.56
N ILE A 191 7.28 -12.44 10.63
CA ILE A 191 7.44 -13.63 11.46
C ILE A 191 8.53 -13.33 12.50
N PRO A 192 8.17 -13.16 13.78
CA PRO A 192 9.16 -13.01 14.84
C PRO A 192 10.05 -14.26 14.94
N GLY A 193 11.35 -14.06 15.08
CA GLY A 193 12.27 -15.13 15.42
C GLY A 193 12.10 -15.59 16.86
N ALA A 194 12.63 -16.76 17.15
CA ALA A 194 12.64 -17.33 18.48
C ALA A 194 13.66 -16.63 19.37
#